data_9f930d24bca726d6837cdf0c3bdb6297
#
_entry.id   9f930d24bca726d6837cdf0c3bdb6297
#
_cell.length_a   1.000
_cell.length_b   1.000
_cell.length_c   1.000
_cell.angle_alpha   90.00
_cell.angle_beta   90.00
_cell.angle_gamma   90.00
#
_symmetry.space_group_name_H-M   'P 1'
#
loop_
_entity.id
_entity.type
_entity.pdbx_description
1 polymer ?
#
loop_
_entity_poly.entity_id
_entity_poly.type
_entity_poly.pdbx_seq_one_letter_code
_entity_poly.pdbx_strand_id
1 'polypeptide(L)'
;MIIENNKNEITKSIDEELDEIENYTEQALFYARSNTANKDYVVTKSNLQEIVNGAILKNKSALLSSKTSIELHDLEREVYTDSKWAVFIINQIIQNAIKYSKIKDRKIEIYAISKRENVVLYIKDNGIGIKKGEITRVFEKGFTGENGRTINKKSTGIGLYLCKKLCNKLGLGIELNSEKDIGTEVRIIFPKSSFMNL
;
A
#
# COMPACT_ATOMS: atom_id res chain seq x y z
N MET A 1 -13.56 1.08 -36.76
CA MET A 1 -12.99 -0.05 -35.99
C MET A 1 -11.51 0.12 -35.66
N ILE A 2 -10.56 0.31 -36.61
CA ILE A 2 -9.12 0.53 -36.29
C ILE A 2 -8.90 1.89 -35.58
N ILE A 3 -9.55 2.95 -36.02
CA ILE A 3 -9.43 4.30 -35.45
C ILE A 3 -10.03 4.40 -34.04
N GLU A 4 -11.15 3.71 -33.78
CA GLU A 4 -11.75 3.63 -32.45
C GLU A 4 -10.90 2.83 -31.44
N ASN A 5 -10.29 1.72 -31.87
CA ASN A 5 -9.36 0.97 -31.04
C ASN A 5 -8.13 1.81 -30.65
N ASN A 6 -7.51 2.52 -31.59
CA ASN A 6 -6.40 3.41 -31.31
C ASN A 6 -6.78 4.56 -30.36
N LYS A 7 -8.00 5.13 -30.51
CA LYS A 7 -8.47 6.17 -29.60
C LYS A 7 -8.68 5.64 -28.18
N ASN A 8 -9.20 4.43 -28.03
CA ASN A 8 -9.38 3.80 -26.72
C ASN A 8 -8.05 3.44 -26.05
N GLU A 9 -7.05 2.98 -26.81
CA GLU A 9 -5.70 2.70 -26.29
C GLU A 9 -4.99 3.96 -25.84
N ILE A 10 -5.08 5.06 -26.62
CA ILE A 10 -4.50 6.35 -26.26
C ILE A 10 -5.18 6.91 -25.00
N THR A 11 -6.50 6.87 -24.93
CA THR A 11 -7.24 7.35 -23.75
C THR A 11 -6.83 6.57 -22.50
N LYS A 12 -6.76 5.24 -22.61
CA LYS A 12 -6.33 4.38 -21.52
C LYS A 12 -4.89 4.68 -21.06
N SER A 13 -3.99 4.92 -21.99
CA SER A 13 -2.59 5.30 -21.68
C SER A 13 -2.51 6.65 -20.98
N ILE A 14 -3.35 7.61 -21.37
CA ILE A 14 -3.42 8.94 -20.72
C ILE A 14 -3.95 8.78 -19.29
N ASP A 15 -5.01 8.00 -19.08
CA ASP A 15 -5.56 7.75 -17.75
C ASP A 15 -4.53 7.10 -16.82
N GLU A 16 -3.76 6.12 -17.31
CA GLU A 16 -2.69 5.47 -16.55
C GLU A 16 -1.57 6.46 -16.16
N GLU A 17 -1.18 7.38 -17.03
CA GLU A 17 -0.17 8.42 -16.71
C GLU A 17 -0.72 9.47 -15.74
N LEU A 18 -2.01 9.83 -15.83
CA LEU A 18 -2.67 10.73 -14.88
C LEU A 18 -2.74 10.11 -13.48
N ASP A 19 -3.10 8.83 -13.38
CA ASP A 19 -3.09 8.08 -12.11
C ASP A 19 -1.68 8.05 -11.48
N GLU A 20 -0.63 7.86 -12.30
CA GLU A 20 0.76 7.94 -11.82
C GLU A 20 1.12 9.33 -11.29
N ILE A 21 0.75 10.40 -11.99
CA ILE A 21 1.00 11.79 -11.57
C ILE A 21 0.26 12.08 -10.25
N GLU A 22 -1.00 11.69 -10.14
CA GLU A 22 -1.76 11.84 -8.90
C GLU A 22 -1.07 11.11 -7.73
N ASN A 23 -0.62 9.88 -7.95
CA ASN A 23 0.10 9.11 -6.93
C ASN A 23 1.42 9.79 -6.51
N TYR A 24 2.20 10.33 -7.46
CA TYR A 24 3.43 11.05 -7.13
C TYR A 24 3.17 12.35 -6.37
N THR A 25 2.13 13.09 -6.73
CA THR A 25 1.73 14.32 -6.02
C THR A 25 1.25 14.00 -4.61
N GLU A 26 0.48 12.93 -4.42
CA GLU A 26 0.04 12.45 -3.11
C GLU A 26 1.24 12.02 -2.25
N GLN A 27 2.19 11.26 -2.81
CA GLN A 27 3.42 10.88 -2.12
C GLN A 27 4.24 12.11 -1.70
N ALA A 28 4.41 13.10 -2.58
CA ALA A 28 5.13 14.33 -2.28
C ALA A 28 4.47 15.11 -1.14
N LEU A 29 3.15 15.21 -1.13
CA LEU A 29 2.38 15.87 -0.09
C LEU A 29 2.54 15.17 1.27
N PHE A 30 2.37 13.85 1.32
CA PHE A 30 2.57 13.08 2.55
C PHE A 30 4.04 13.10 3.01
N TYR A 31 5.00 13.10 2.08
CA TYR A 31 6.40 13.26 2.42
C TYR A 31 6.69 14.62 3.08
N ALA A 32 6.15 15.71 2.53
CA ALA A 32 6.28 17.04 3.10
C ALA A 32 5.67 17.09 4.52
N ARG A 33 4.42 16.64 4.69
CA ARG A 33 3.73 16.57 5.98
C ARG A 33 4.45 15.66 6.99
N SER A 34 5.08 14.59 6.51
CA SER A 34 5.84 13.68 7.37
C SER A 34 7.10 14.32 7.96
N ASN A 35 7.59 15.42 7.40
CA ASN A 35 8.79 16.15 7.86
C ASN A 35 8.45 17.31 8.80
N THR A 36 7.18 17.75 8.87
CA THR A 36 6.79 18.84 9.76
C THR A 36 6.77 18.40 11.21
N ALA A 37 7.19 19.28 12.12
CA ALA A 37 7.12 19.05 13.58
C ALA A 37 5.66 19.07 14.08
N ASN A 38 4.78 19.78 13.38
CA ASN A 38 3.37 19.86 13.71
C ASN A 38 2.66 18.53 13.42
N LYS A 39 1.76 18.14 14.31
CA LYS A 39 0.91 16.96 14.16
C LYS A 39 -0.23 17.30 13.17
N ASP A 40 0.02 17.15 11.87
CA ASP A 40 -1.01 17.30 10.81
C ASP A 40 -1.89 16.06 10.67
N TYR A 41 -2.02 15.26 11.74
CA TYR A 41 -2.83 14.05 11.78
C TYR A 41 -3.64 13.99 13.09
N VAL A 42 -4.83 13.42 13.01
CA VAL A 42 -5.75 13.29 14.14
C VAL A 42 -6.07 11.81 14.34
N VAL A 43 -5.53 11.23 15.42
CA VAL A 43 -5.83 9.83 15.77
C VAL A 43 -7.21 9.75 16.40
N THR A 44 -8.09 9.00 15.76
CA THR A 44 -9.45 8.72 16.21
C THR A 44 -9.74 7.22 16.18
N LYS A 45 -10.76 6.80 16.88
CA LYS A 45 -11.31 5.45 16.76
C LYS A 45 -11.98 5.32 15.40
N SER A 46 -11.53 4.38 14.59
CA SER A 46 -11.90 4.22 13.18
C SER A 46 -12.20 2.77 12.85
N ASN A 47 -13.11 2.53 11.92
CA ASN A 47 -13.42 1.20 11.42
C ASN A 47 -12.36 0.77 10.39
N LEU A 48 -11.70 -0.37 10.64
CA LEU A 48 -10.62 -0.87 9.77
C LEU A 48 -11.13 -1.27 8.39
N GLN A 49 -12.35 -1.82 8.29
CA GLN A 49 -12.95 -2.18 7.02
C GLN A 49 -13.20 -0.96 6.14
N GLU A 50 -13.66 0.15 6.71
CA GLU A 50 -13.85 1.39 5.95
C GLU A 50 -12.52 1.93 5.42
N ILE A 51 -11.46 1.88 6.22
CA ILE A 51 -10.11 2.29 5.81
C ILE A 51 -9.62 1.42 4.64
N VAL A 52 -9.75 0.09 4.75
CA VAL A 52 -9.35 -0.86 3.70
C VAL A 52 -10.18 -0.63 2.44
N ASN A 53 -11.49 -0.49 2.56
CA ASN A 53 -12.38 -0.21 1.42
C ASN A 53 -12.01 1.10 0.72
N GLY A 54 -11.65 2.15 1.46
CA GLY A 54 -11.16 3.41 0.91
C GLY A 54 -9.89 3.23 0.06
N ALA A 55 -8.95 2.41 0.51
CA ALA A 55 -7.75 2.10 -0.24
C ALA A 55 -8.01 1.24 -1.49
N ILE A 56 -8.91 0.25 -1.40
CA ILE A 56 -9.32 -0.58 -2.54
C ILE A 56 -10.00 0.27 -3.61
N LEU A 57 -10.88 1.20 -3.21
CA LEU A 57 -11.59 2.06 -4.15
C LEU A 57 -10.63 2.93 -4.96
N LYS A 58 -9.56 3.45 -4.36
CA LYS A 58 -8.49 4.20 -5.06
C LYS A 58 -7.76 3.35 -6.11
N ASN A 59 -7.74 2.03 -5.95
CA ASN A 59 -7.07 1.10 -6.88
C ASN A 59 -8.02 0.38 -7.83
N LYS A 60 -9.31 0.77 -7.88
CA LYS A 60 -10.34 0.03 -8.63
C LYS A 60 -9.98 -0.15 -10.11
N SER A 61 -9.53 0.90 -10.78
CA SER A 61 -9.13 0.85 -12.19
C SER A 61 -7.97 -0.12 -12.42
N ALA A 62 -6.91 -0.01 -11.60
CA ALA A 62 -5.72 -0.87 -11.69
C ALA A 62 -6.03 -2.34 -11.39
N LEU A 63 -6.90 -2.62 -10.42
CA LEU A 63 -7.35 -3.97 -10.08
C LEU A 63 -8.12 -4.62 -11.22
N LEU A 64 -9.04 -3.87 -11.83
CA LEU A 64 -9.83 -4.36 -12.96
C LEU A 64 -8.96 -4.58 -14.20
N SER A 65 -8.11 -3.63 -14.55
CA SER A 65 -7.23 -3.74 -15.73
C SER A 65 -6.21 -4.86 -15.59
N SER A 66 -5.67 -5.06 -14.39
CA SER A 66 -4.74 -6.15 -14.10
C SER A 66 -5.40 -7.50 -13.86
N LYS A 67 -6.73 -7.56 -13.75
CA LYS A 67 -7.50 -8.76 -13.37
C LYS A 67 -7.01 -9.36 -12.04
N THR A 68 -6.68 -8.51 -11.08
CA THR A 68 -6.25 -8.93 -9.74
C THR A 68 -7.47 -9.15 -8.85
N SER A 69 -7.62 -10.35 -8.29
CA SER A 69 -8.66 -10.65 -7.31
C SER A 69 -8.27 -10.16 -5.92
N ILE A 70 -9.26 -9.67 -5.17
CA ILE A 70 -9.10 -9.33 -3.75
C ILE A 70 -10.02 -10.21 -2.92
N GLU A 71 -9.48 -10.81 -1.87
CA GLU A 71 -10.24 -11.52 -0.84
C GLU A 71 -10.13 -10.78 0.49
N LEU A 72 -11.26 -10.56 1.15
CA LEU A 72 -11.35 -9.81 2.42
C LEU A 72 -11.91 -10.71 3.52
N HIS A 73 -11.25 -10.75 4.69
CA HIS A 73 -11.70 -11.53 5.84
C HIS A 73 -11.49 -10.75 7.15
N ASP A 74 -12.43 -10.88 8.09
CA ASP A 74 -12.30 -10.43 9.49
C ASP A 74 -11.91 -8.97 9.70
N LEU A 75 -12.34 -8.05 8.82
CA LEU A 75 -11.96 -6.63 8.83
C LEU A 75 -12.85 -5.78 9.75
N GLU A 76 -13.96 -6.28 10.27
CA GLU A 76 -14.85 -5.57 11.19
C GLU A 76 -14.18 -5.38 12.55
N ARG A 77 -13.21 -4.49 12.61
CA ARG A 77 -12.41 -4.16 13.79
C ARG A 77 -12.30 -2.66 13.95
N GLU A 78 -12.29 -2.22 15.20
CA GLU A 78 -11.99 -0.83 15.54
C GLU A 78 -10.50 -0.69 15.82
N VAL A 79 -9.89 0.37 15.29
CA VAL A 79 -8.48 0.71 15.46
C VAL A 79 -8.33 2.19 15.78
N TYR A 80 -7.24 2.58 16.44
CA TYR A 80 -6.90 3.98 16.69
C TYR A 80 -5.87 4.45 15.68
N THR A 81 -6.27 5.37 14.78
CA THR A 81 -5.38 5.91 13.74
C THR A 81 -5.97 7.18 13.12
N ASP A 82 -5.20 7.88 12.31
CA ASP A 82 -5.73 8.83 11.34
C ASP A 82 -6.15 8.06 10.08
N SER A 83 -7.46 8.06 9.79
CA SER A 83 -8.03 7.26 8.69
C SER A 83 -7.45 7.66 7.33
N LYS A 84 -7.18 8.96 7.08
CA LYS A 84 -6.63 9.44 5.80
C LYS A 84 -5.20 8.92 5.59
N TRP A 85 -4.38 8.97 6.65
CA TRP A 85 -3.01 8.49 6.60
C TRP A 85 -2.98 6.96 6.49
N ALA A 86 -3.87 6.26 7.20
CA ALA A 86 -3.98 4.80 7.11
C ALA A 86 -4.44 4.35 5.71
N VAL A 87 -5.43 5.02 5.11
CA VAL A 87 -5.84 4.78 3.71
C VAL A 87 -4.68 4.95 2.76
N PHE A 88 -3.86 6.01 2.92
CA PHE A 88 -2.69 6.22 2.07
C PHE A 88 -1.66 5.09 2.23
N ILE A 89 -1.35 4.66 3.46
CA ILE A 89 -0.40 3.57 3.72
C ILE A 89 -0.87 2.28 3.04
N ILE A 90 -2.14 1.89 3.25
CA ILE A 90 -2.71 0.68 2.66
C ILE A 90 -2.77 0.79 1.13
N ASN A 91 -3.11 1.96 0.59
CA ASN A 91 -3.09 2.24 -0.85
C ASN A 91 -1.70 1.96 -1.45
N GLN A 92 -0.62 2.46 -0.85
CA GLN A 92 0.75 2.22 -1.32
C GLN A 92 1.13 0.73 -1.30
N ILE A 93 0.64 -0.04 -0.32
CA ILE A 93 0.89 -1.48 -0.23
C ILE A 93 0.11 -2.23 -1.33
N ILE A 94 -1.17 -1.89 -1.55
CA ILE A 94 -1.99 -2.48 -2.63
C ILE A 94 -1.39 -2.16 -4.01
N GLN A 95 -0.95 -0.92 -4.23
CA GLN A 95 -0.27 -0.55 -5.48
C GLN A 95 0.99 -1.39 -5.73
N ASN A 96 1.79 -1.64 -4.69
CA ASN A 96 2.96 -2.52 -4.81
C ASN A 96 2.53 -3.96 -5.12
N ALA A 97 1.49 -4.49 -4.47
CA ALA A 97 0.98 -5.83 -4.74
C ALA A 97 0.50 -6.00 -6.20
N ILE A 98 -0.19 -4.99 -6.76
CA ILE A 98 -0.60 -4.97 -8.17
C ILE A 98 0.62 -4.90 -9.09
N LYS A 99 1.54 -3.97 -8.82
CA LYS A 99 2.72 -3.68 -9.63
C LYS A 99 3.67 -4.88 -9.76
N TYR A 100 3.87 -5.60 -8.67
CA TYR A 100 4.78 -6.75 -8.60
C TYR A 100 4.04 -8.09 -8.65
N SER A 101 2.81 -8.09 -9.14
CA SER A 101 2.03 -9.31 -9.35
C SER A 101 2.63 -10.18 -10.47
N LYS A 102 2.32 -11.47 -10.46
CA LYS A 102 2.62 -12.40 -11.55
C LYS A 102 1.72 -12.12 -12.76
N ILE A 103 2.01 -12.76 -13.90
CA ILE A 103 1.22 -12.59 -15.14
C ILE A 103 -0.17 -13.23 -15.00
N LYS A 104 -0.28 -14.34 -14.26
CA LYS A 104 -1.51 -15.13 -14.10
C LYS A 104 -1.90 -15.25 -12.63
N ASP A 105 -3.18 -15.48 -12.37
CA ASP A 105 -3.77 -15.80 -11.06
C ASP A 105 -3.40 -14.78 -9.96
N ARG A 106 -3.49 -13.50 -10.32
CA ARG A 106 -3.15 -12.38 -9.44
C ARG A 106 -4.15 -12.29 -8.29
N LYS A 107 -3.64 -12.40 -7.08
CA LYS A 107 -4.45 -12.40 -5.87
C LYS A 107 -3.84 -11.54 -4.79
N ILE A 108 -4.70 -10.77 -4.12
CA ILE A 108 -4.39 -10.04 -2.88
C ILE A 108 -5.39 -10.52 -1.82
N GLU A 109 -4.88 -10.99 -0.69
CA GLU A 109 -5.67 -11.36 0.48
C GLU A 109 -5.45 -10.33 1.57
N ILE A 110 -6.54 -9.78 2.12
CA ILE A 110 -6.49 -8.76 3.18
C ILE A 110 -7.34 -9.25 4.34
N TYR A 111 -6.74 -9.40 5.52
CA TYR A 111 -7.44 -9.86 6.71
C TYR A 111 -6.85 -9.27 7.99
N ALA A 112 -7.63 -9.29 9.07
CA ALA A 112 -7.18 -8.76 10.36
C ALA A 112 -7.29 -9.79 11.47
N ILE A 113 -6.27 -9.81 12.34
CA ILE A 113 -6.23 -10.65 13.55
C ILE A 113 -6.20 -9.75 14.77
N SER A 114 -7.20 -9.89 15.65
CA SER A 114 -7.19 -9.22 16.95
C SER A 114 -6.36 -10.00 17.95
N LYS A 115 -5.30 -9.39 18.47
CA LYS A 115 -4.48 -9.90 19.57
C LYS A 115 -4.85 -9.16 20.87
N ARG A 116 -4.23 -9.55 22.00
CA ARG A 116 -4.51 -8.96 23.31
C ARG A 116 -4.34 -7.43 23.30
N GLU A 117 -3.24 -6.94 22.77
CA GLU A 117 -2.84 -5.52 22.85
C GLU A 117 -2.89 -4.76 21.50
N ASN A 118 -3.16 -5.46 20.43
CA ASN A 118 -3.18 -4.86 19.09
C ASN A 118 -4.16 -5.56 18.14
N VAL A 119 -4.45 -4.87 17.03
CA VAL A 119 -5.06 -5.44 15.84
C VAL A 119 -3.98 -5.45 14.75
N VAL A 120 -3.76 -6.59 14.11
CA VAL A 120 -2.80 -6.72 13.01
C VAL A 120 -3.56 -6.91 11.72
N LEU A 121 -3.38 -5.97 10.78
CA LEU A 121 -3.84 -6.08 9.41
C LEU A 121 -2.76 -6.75 8.57
N TYR A 122 -3.15 -7.78 7.84
CA TYR A 122 -2.31 -8.50 6.89
C TYR A 122 -2.75 -8.15 5.48
N ILE A 123 -1.81 -7.82 4.62
CA ILE A 123 -2.00 -7.61 3.18
C ILE A 123 -0.99 -8.52 2.50
N LYS A 124 -1.49 -9.58 1.85
CA LYS A 124 -0.68 -10.64 1.26
C LYS A 124 -0.96 -10.75 -0.23
N ASP A 125 0.07 -10.71 -1.03
CA ASP A 125 0.02 -10.98 -2.46
C ASP A 125 0.71 -12.31 -2.82
N ASN A 126 0.35 -12.86 -3.96
CA ASN A 126 1.01 -14.02 -4.56
C ASN A 126 1.96 -13.63 -5.70
N GLY A 127 2.53 -12.43 -5.64
CA GLY A 127 3.40 -11.86 -6.66
C GLY A 127 4.76 -12.52 -6.80
N ILE A 128 5.69 -11.79 -7.42
CA ILE A 128 7.06 -12.27 -7.68
C ILE A 128 7.94 -12.33 -6.42
N GLY A 129 7.48 -11.75 -5.31
CA GLY A 129 8.21 -11.68 -4.06
C GLY A 129 9.52 -10.88 -4.14
N ILE A 130 10.29 -10.91 -3.04
CA ILE A 130 11.51 -10.14 -2.84
C ILE A 130 12.65 -11.08 -2.45
N LYS A 131 13.84 -10.87 -2.99
CA LYS A 131 15.03 -11.65 -2.61
C LYS A 131 15.38 -11.43 -1.13
N LYS A 132 15.74 -12.49 -0.41
CA LYS A 132 16.05 -12.46 1.03
C LYS A 132 17.04 -11.36 1.42
N GLY A 133 18.07 -11.12 0.61
CA GLY A 133 19.08 -10.08 0.87
C GLY A 133 18.58 -8.63 0.68
N GLU A 134 17.40 -8.43 0.10
CA GLU A 134 16.79 -7.12 -0.13
C GLU A 134 15.73 -6.75 0.91
N ILE A 135 15.17 -7.74 1.65
CA ILE A 135 14.05 -7.55 2.57
C ILE A 135 14.35 -6.51 3.66
N THR A 136 15.56 -6.51 4.20
CA THR A 136 15.97 -5.56 5.24
C THR A 136 16.01 -4.12 4.76
N ARG A 137 16.10 -3.91 3.44
CA ARG A 137 16.29 -2.62 2.79
C ARG A 137 15.03 -2.04 2.17
N VAL A 138 13.93 -2.79 2.10
CA VAL A 138 12.70 -2.36 1.40
C VAL A 138 12.10 -1.07 1.94
N PHE A 139 12.38 -0.72 3.19
CA PHE A 139 11.96 0.52 3.84
C PHE A 139 13.00 1.65 3.77
N GLU A 140 14.16 1.45 3.12
CA GLU A 140 15.16 2.49 2.92
C GLU A 140 14.70 3.48 1.84
N LYS A 141 15.02 4.77 2.03
CA LYS A 141 14.65 5.82 1.08
C LYS A 141 15.34 5.61 -0.26
N GLY A 142 14.54 5.55 -1.34
CA GLY A 142 15.05 5.40 -2.71
C GLY A 142 15.45 3.96 -3.07
N PHE A 143 15.21 2.98 -2.20
CA PHE A 143 15.49 1.59 -2.52
C PHE A 143 14.43 0.99 -3.45
N THR A 144 14.85 0.46 -4.59
CA THR A 144 13.94 -0.10 -5.60
C THR A 144 14.12 -1.60 -5.83
N GLY A 145 15.16 -2.22 -5.26
CA GLY A 145 15.47 -3.62 -5.48
C GLY A 145 15.73 -3.96 -6.96
N GLU A 146 16.01 -5.22 -7.24
CA GLU A 146 16.20 -5.72 -8.62
C GLU A 146 14.88 -5.67 -9.41
N ASN A 147 13.78 -6.07 -8.79
CA ASN A 147 12.45 -6.07 -9.39
C ASN A 147 12.00 -4.67 -9.83
N GLY A 148 12.27 -3.65 -9.01
CA GLY A 148 11.91 -2.27 -9.32
C GLY A 148 12.69 -1.68 -10.49
N ARG A 149 13.93 -2.14 -10.71
CA ARG A 149 14.78 -1.71 -11.83
C ARG A 149 14.41 -2.41 -13.15
N THR A 150 13.95 -3.65 -13.06
CA THR A 150 13.73 -4.52 -14.23
C THR A 150 12.31 -4.38 -14.80
N ILE A 151 11.30 -4.38 -13.91
CA ILE A 151 9.88 -4.43 -14.29
C ILE A 151 9.34 -3.03 -14.56
N ASN A 152 9.76 -2.04 -13.77
CA ASN A 152 9.26 -0.68 -13.95
C ASN A 152 10.36 0.34 -13.64
N LYS A 153 10.95 0.90 -14.70
CA LYS A 153 11.99 1.95 -14.63
C LYS A 153 11.53 3.22 -13.88
N LYS A 154 10.21 3.42 -13.68
CA LYS A 154 9.60 4.56 -12.99
C LYS A 154 9.48 4.38 -11.47
N SER A 155 10.01 3.31 -10.86
CA SER A 155 9.95 3.11 -9.41
C SER A 155 10.82 4.12 -8.65
N THR A 156 10.23 4.94 -7.78
CA THR A 156 10.94 5.98 -7.01
C THR A 156 11.62 5.44 -5.75
N GLY A 157 11.21 4.26 -5.25
CA GLY A 157 11.66 3.72 -3.98
C GLY A 157 11.21 4.55 -2.75
N ILE A 158 10.19 5.40 -2.91
CA ILE A 158 9.70 6.27 -1.82
C ILE A 158 8.48 5.66 -1.13
N GLY A 159 7.66 4.85 -1.80
CA GLY A 159 6.39 4.36 -1.28
C GLY A 159 6.51 3.62 0.06
N LEU A 160 7.25 2.51 0.14
CA LEU A 160 7.42 1.75 1.39
C LEU A 160 8.20 2.53 2.46
N TYR A 161 9.21 3.32 2.07
CA TYR A 161 9.87 4.24 2.99
C TYR A 161 8.87 5.19 3.66
N LEU A 162 7.97 5.78 2.88
CA LEU A 162 6.95 6.68 3.38
C LEU A 162 5.94 5.95 4.27
N CYS A 163 5.51 4.74 3.89
CA CYS A 163 4.69 3.89 4.75
C CYS A 163 5.32 3.70 6.13
N LYS A 164 6.60 3.33 6.20
CA LYS A 164 7.31 3.16 7.47
C LYS A 164 7.35 4.44 8.28
N LYS A 165 7.64 5.56 7.63
CA LYS A 165 7.72 6.87 8.28
C LYS A 165 6.38 7.32 8.85
N LEU A 166 5.29 7.14 8.09
CA LEU A 166 3.93 7.48 8.52
C LEU A 166 3.44 6.54 9.64
N CYS A 167 3.70 5.23 9.53
CA CYS A 167 3.41 4.29 10.62
C CYS A 167 4.09 4.72 11.92
N ASN A 168 5.38 5.06 11.88
CA ASN A 168 6.10 5.52 13.07
C ASN A 168 5.46 6.79 13.67
N LYS A 169 5.04 7.75 12.83
CA LYS A 169 4.36 8.97 13.30
C LYS A 169 3.00 8.69 13.95
N LEU A 170 2.27 7.73 13.42
CA LEU A 170 0.96 7.32 13.95
C LEU A 170 1.06 6.35 15.15
N GLY A 171 2.27 5.96 15.56
CA GLY A 171 2.47 4.94 16.60
C GLY A 171 2.09 3.52 16.13
N LEU A 172 2.05 3.28 14.83
CA LEU A 172 1.76 1.98 14.23
C LEU A 172 3.05 1.20 13.98
N GLY A 173 2.97 -0.15 14.08
CA GLY A 173 4.01 -1.03 13.56
C GLY A 173 3.81 -1.32 12.08
N ILE A 174 4.90 -1.54 11.35
CA ILE A 174 4.86 -2.11 9.99
C ILE A 174 5.99 -3.12 9.83
N GLU A 175 5.65 -4.30 9.32
CA GLU A 175 6.55 -5.42 9.05
C GLU A 175 6.31 -5.93 7.64
N LEU A 176 7.35 -6.53 7.04
CA LEU A 176 7.25 -7.15 5.72
C LEU A 176 7.98 -8.49 5.75
N ASN A 177 7.28 -9.52 5.28
CA ASN A 177 7.85 -10.82 4.95
C ASN A 177 7.66 -11.08 3.46
N SER A 178 8.63 -11.69 2.82
CA SER A 178 8.54 -12.03 1.40
C SER A 178 9.45 -13.18 1.05
N GLU A 179 9.01 -13.97 0.10
CA GLU A 179 9.80 -15.04 -0.50
C GLU A 179 9.71 -14.93 -2.01
N LYS A 180 10.89 -14.99 -2.66
CA LYS A 180 10.99 -14.87 -4.12
C LYS A 180 10.13 -15.94 -4.79
N ASP A 181 9.37 -15.54 -5.82
CA ASP A 181 8.45 -16.35 -6.60
C ASP A 181 7.23 -16.92 -5.85
N ILE A 182 7.09 -16.58 -4.56
CA ILE A 182 5.92 -16.94 -3.72
C ILE A 182 5.00 -15.74 -3.56
N GLY A 183 5.52 -14.59 -3.08
CA GLY A 183 4.74 -13.38 -2.83
C GLY A 183 5.28 -12.56 -1.67
N THR A 184 4.51 -11.54 -1.28
CA THR A 184 4.84 -10.63 -0.20
C THR A 184 3.68 -10.50 0.77
N GLU A 185 3.98 -10.44 2.06
CA GLU A 185 3.05 -10.16 3.15
C GLU A 185 3.51 -8.93 3.90
N VAL A 186 2.67 -7.89 3.94
CA VAL A 186 2.88 -6.71 4.76
C VAL A 186 1.90 -6.73 5.92
N ARG A 187 2.41 -6.45 7.12
CA ARG A 187 1.62 -6.36 8.35
C ARG A 187 1.62 -4.94 8.85
N ILE A 188 0.44 -4.40 9.18
CA ILE A 188 0.28 -3.14 9.90
C ILE A 188 -0.27 -3.46 11.28
N ILE A 189 0.41 -2.99 12.32
CA ILE A 189 0.09 -3.29 13.72
C ILE A 189 -0.52 -2.03 14.34
N PHE A 190 -1.80 -2.09 14.71
CA PHE A 190 -2.55 -1.03 15.36
C PHE A 190 -2.64 -1.32 16.85
N PRO A 191 -2.05 -0.51 17.74
CA PRO A 191 -2.24 -0.66 19.18
C PRO A 191 -3.71 -0.47 19.57
N LYS A 192 -4.21 -1.22 20.55
CA LYS A 192 -5.59 -1.11 21.06
C LYS A 192 -5.81 0.07 22.02
N SER A 193 -4.73 0.63 22.55
CA SER A 193 -4.78 1.83 23.38
C SER A 193 -4.10 2.97 22.65
N SER A 194 -4.69 4.17 22.72
CA SER A 194 -4.02 5.37 22.23
C SER A 194 -2.87 5.73 23.20
N PHE A 195 -1.66 5.23 22.94
CA PHE A 195 -0.44 5.68 23.63
C PHE A 195 -0.06 7.13 23.25
N MET A 196 -1.03 7.98 22.91
CA MET A 196 -0.81 9.39 22.60
C MET A 196 -1.12 10.32 23.77
N ASN A 197 -0.85 9.87 24.99
CA ASN A 197 -0.77 10.77 26.16
C ASN A 197 0.70 10.82 26.61
N LEU A 198 1.55 11.46 25.83
CA LEU A 198 2.83 12.04 26.27
C LEU A 198 3.12 13.29 25.45
#